data_3f9f19e943e77b8839157653065d00c8
#
_entry.id   3f9f19e943e77b8839157653065d00c8
#
_cell.length_a   1.000
_cell.length_b   1.000
_cell.length_c   1.000
_cell.angle_alpha   90.00
_cell.angle_beta   90.00
_cell.angle_gamma   90.00
#
_symmetry.space_group_name_H-M   'P 1'
#
loop_
_entity.id
_entity.type
_entity.pdbx_description
1 polymer ?
#
loop_
_entity_poly.entity_id
_entity_poly.type
_entity_poly.pdbx_seq_one_letter_code
_entity_poly.pdbx_strand_id
1 'polypeptide(L)'
;IFLIWFYSHKLKKMFLIGNFTASVLAVLPFFGILMYYKNFYEVIFAHATFLFLLILIRELIKDLENIEGDLITDYKTIPVVFGDKMAKSIISILAISTLIPIYFLVEIYDVGYMDIYFYLSLITLLFFVIQLWNVTSKSAYLKLHFLLKFIIVAGVFCIVLIEPSVLIHGKKLILTP
;
A
#
# COMPACT_ATOMS: atom_id res chain seq x y z
N ILE A 1 -15.28 13.30 -6.44
CA ILE A 1 -15.07 13.71 -7.85
C ILE A 1 -14.13 14.92 -7.92
N PHE A 2 -14.37 16.03 -7.18
CA PHE A 2 -13.52 17.23 -7.20
C PHE A 2 -12.06 16.95 -6.82
N LEU A 3 -11.80 16.18 -5.77
CA LEU A 3 -10.44 15.83 -5.32
C LEU A 3 -9.68 15.01 -6.38
N ILE A 4 -10.34 14.10 -7.08
CA ILE A 4 -9.74 13.30 -8.15
C ILE A 4 -9.41 14.17 -9.36
N TRP A 5 -10.30 15.11 -9.72
CA TRP A 5 -10.07 16.06 -10.79
C TRP A 5 -8.90 17.01 -10.48
N PHE A 6 -8.87 17.58 -9.26
CA PHE A 6 -7.80 18.46 -8.79
C PHE A 6 -6.44 17.74 -8.71
N TYR A 7 -6.44 16.49 -8.25
CA TYR A 7 -5.28 15.61 -8.29
C TYR A 7 -4.75 15.44 -9.71
N SER A 8 -5.60 15.09 -10.66
CA SER A 8 -5.19 14.84 -12.05
C SER A 8 -4.62 16.09 -12.74
N HIS A 9 -5.15 17.28 -12.42
CA HIS A 9 -4.76 18.53 -13.10
C HIS A 9 -3.52 19.20 -12.51
N LYS A 10 -3.38 19.21 -11.19
CA LYS A 10 -2.31 19.96 -10.51
C LYS A 10 -1.38 19.10 -9.68
N LEU A 11 -1.93 18.23 -8.81
CA LEU A 11 -1.12 17.55 -7.79
C LEU A 11 -0.24 16.45 -8.38
N LYS A 12 -0.70 15.76 -9.43
CA LYS A 12 0.07 14.70 -10.10
C LYS A 12 1.43 15.17 -10.63
N LYS A 13 1.55 16.45 -11.00
CA LYS A 13 2.79 17.05 -11.51
C LYS A 13 3.74 17.53 -10.42
N MET A 14 3.28 17.54 -9.17
CA MET A 14 4.04 18.08 -8.05
C MET A 14 4.83 16.97 -7.37
N PHE A 15 6.11 17.25 -7.14
CA PHE A 15 7.04 16.42 -6.41
C PHE A 15 6.44 15.91 -5.07
N LEU A 16 6.53 14.61 -4.79
CA LEU A 16 6.03 13.93 -3.58
C LEU A 16 4.53 14.07 -3.32
N ILE A 17 3.96 15.28 -3.51
CA ILE A 17 2.55 15.56 -3.23
C ILE A 17 1.65 14.70 -4.12
N GLY A 18 2.06 14.45 -5.37
CA GLY A 18 1.34 13.56 -6.27
C GLY A 18 1.17 12.15 -5.71
N ASN A 19 2.28 11.52 -5.30
CA ASN A 19 2.28 10.14 -4.79
C ASN A 19 1.57 10.04 -3.43
N PHE A 20 1.81 11.00 -2.54
CA PHE A 20 1.12 11.08 -1.26
C PHE A 20 -0.39 11.20 -1.45
N THR A 21 -0.83 12.15 -2.29
CA THR A 21 -2.26 12.37 -2.56
C THR A 21 -2.91 11.17 -3.24
N ALA A 22 -2.21 10.51 -4.19
CA ALA A 22 -2.69 9.28 -4.81
C ALA A 22 -2.93 8.19 -3.77
N SER A 23 -1.98 8.02 -2.84
CA SER A 23 -2.07 7.03 -1.77
C SER A 23 -3.21 7.33 -0.79
N VAL A 24 -3.38 8.61 -0.39
CA VAL A 24 -4.53 9.04 0.43
C VAL A 24 -5.84 8.75 -0.28
N LEU A 25 -5.98 9.14 -1.56
CA LEU A 25 -7.20 8.90 -2.34
C LEU A 25 -7.51 7.40 -2.50
N ALA A 26 -6.50 6.56 -2.60
CA ALA A 26 -6.68 5.11 -2.71
C ALA A 26 -7.14 4.46 -1.39
N VAL A 27 -6.79 5.05 -0.23
CA VAL A 27 -7.22 4.56 1.09
C VAL A 27 -8.57 5.17 1.52
N LEU A 28 -9.00 6.29 0.92
CA LEU A 28 -10.27 6.96 1.26
C LEU A 28 -11.51 6.05 1.24
N PRO A 29 -11.72 5.14 0.26
CA PRO A 29 -12.86 4.23 0.29
C PRO A 29 -12.91 3.34 1.54
N PHE A 30 -11.75 2.93 2.05
CA PHE A 30 -11.63 2.18 3.30
C PHE A 30 -12.18 3.01 4.47
N PHE A 31 -11.80 4.27 4.60
CA PHE A 31 -12.34 5.17 5.62
C PHE A 31 -13.83 5.46 5.42
N GLY A 32 -14.31 5.52 4.18
CA GLY A 32 -15.74 5.65 3.88
C GLY A 32 -16.58 4.52 4.47
N ILE A 33 -16.08 3.28 4.39
CA ILE A 33 -16.72 2.11 4.99
C ILE A 33 -16.74 2.22 6.52
N LEU A 34 -15.61 2.66 7.13
CA LEU A 34 -15.52 2.84 8.58
C LEU A 34 -16.51 3.87 9.11
N MET A 35 -16.65 5.00 8.40
CA MET A 35 -17.63 6.03 8.75
C MET A 35 -19.06 5.50 8.66
N TYR A 36 -19.37 4.71 7.63
CA TYR A 36 -20.70 4.11 7.47
C TYR A 36 -21.06 3.17 8.64
N TYR A 37 -20.13 2.30 9.07
CA TYR A 37 -20.34 1.37 10.17
C TYR A 37 -20.05 1.99 11.55
N LYS A 38 -19.66 3.27 11.64
CA LYS A 38 -19.27 3.97 12.89
C LYS A 38 -18.22 3.21 13.70
N ASN A 39 -17.33 2.51 13.03
CA ASN A 39 -16.29 1.69 13.65
C ASN A 39 -14.95 2.40 13.56
N PHE A 40 -14.47 2.95 14.69
CA PHE A 40 -13.23 3.75 14.79
C PHE A 40 -12.24 3.13 15.77
N TYR A 41 -12.14 1.81 15.81
CA TYR A 41 -11.14 1.14 16.63
C TYR A 41 -9.72 1.42 16.13
N GLU A 42 -8.79 1.56 17.05
CA GLU A 42 -7.38 1.88 16.75
C GLU A 42 -6.72 0.86 15.82
N VAL A 43 -7.07 -0.42 15.93
CA VAL A 43 -6.60 -1.49 15.05
C VAL A 43 -6.85 -1.19 13.57
N ILE A 44 -7.93 -0.50 13.26
CA ILE A 44 -8.31 -0.15 11.89
C ILE A 44 -7.38 0.93 11.33
N PHE A 45 -6.99 1.90 12.17
CA PHE A 45 -6.01 2.91 11.77
C PHE A 45 -4.62 2.32 11.54
N ALA A 46 -4.23 1.29 12.32
CA ALA A 46 -2.99 0.56 12.08
C ALA A 46 -3.02 -0.17 10.72
N HIS A 47 -4.13 -0.85 10.39
CA HIS A 47 -4.32 -1.47 9.06
C HIS A 47 -4.29 -0.42 7.93
N ALA A 48 -4.98 0.71 8.12
CA ALA A 48 -5.00 1.79 7.13
C ALA A 48 -3.61 2.38 6.91
N THR A 49 -2.81 2.53 7.97
CA THR A 49 -1.43 3.02 7.89
C THR A 49 -0.55 2.03 7.12
N PHE A 50 -0.66 0.73 7.41
CA PHE A 50 0.05 -0.30 6.66
C PHE A 50 -0.31 -0.28 5.17
N LEU A 51 -1.61 -0.25 4.86
CA LEU A 51 -2.10 -0.17 3.48
C LEU A 51 -1.64 1.10 2.77
N PHE A 52 -1.69 2.25 3.45
CA PHE A 52 -1.21 3.53 2.93
C PHE A 52 0.28 3.46 2.56
N LEU A 53 1.13 2.92 3.43
CA LEU A 53 2.56 2.77 3.17
C LEU A 53 2.82 1.86 1.97
N LEU A 54 2.12 0.74 1.85
CA LEU A 54 2.25 -0.16 0.69
C LEU A 54 1.85 0.52 -0.62
N ILE A 55 0.76 1.30 -0.61
CA ILE A 55 0.31 2.03 -1.79
C ILE A 55 1.31 3.14 -2.14
N LEU A 56 1.85 3.85 -1.15
CA LEU A 56 2.86 4.89 -1.37
C LEU A 56 4.14 4.32 -1.97
N ILE A 57 4.64 3.19 -1.45
CA ILE A 57 5.78 2.46 -2.02
C ILE A 57 5.48 2.07 -3.47
N ARG A 58 4.27 1.58 -3.75
CA ARG A 58 3.85 1.17 -5.08
C ARG A 58 3.81 2.35 -6.07
N GLU A 59 3.30 3.51 -5.66
CA GLU A 59 3.31 4.70 -6.53
C GLU A 59 4.74 5.17 -6.83
N LEU A 60 5.66 5.11 -5.86
CA LEU A 60 7.08 5.44 -6.09
C LEU A 60 7.79 4.44 -7.03
N ILE A 61 7.47 3.15 -6.95
CA ILE A 61 7.97 2.14 -7.90
C ILE A 61 7.45 2.41 -9.32
N LYS A 62 6.21 2.85 -9.45
CA LYS A 62 5.63 3.21 -10.73
C LYS A 62 6.32 4.42 -11.36
N ASP A 63 6.77 5.39 -10.56
CA ASP A 63 7.56 6.51 -11.06
C ASP A 63 8.94 6.01 -11.55
N LEU A 64 9.59 5.07 -10.84
CA LEU A 64 10.83 4.43 -11.30
C LEU A 64 10.63 3.63 -12.58
N GLU A 65 9.48 2.99 -12.75
CA GLU A 65 9.12 2.26 -13.97
C GLU A 65 8.94 3.20 -15.17
N ASN A 66 8.46 4.44 -14.93
CA ASN A 66 8.01 5.35 -15.98
C ASN A 66 8.85 6.64 -16.11
N ILE A 67 10.13 6.65 -15.67
CA ILE A 67 11.00 7.82 -15.68
C ILE A 67 11.03 8.51 -17.07
N GLU A 68 11.15 7.73 -18.16
CA GLU A 68 11.18 8.28 -19.52
C GLU A 68 9.88 8.99 -19.88
N GLY A 69 8.73 8.41 -19.52
CA GLY A 69 7.43 9.00 -19.75
C GLY A 69 7.22 10.29 -18.93
N ASP A 70 7.70 10.28 -17.68
CA ASP A 70 7.60 11.43 -16.78
C ASP A 70 8.48 12.60 -17.26
N LEU A 71 9.66 12.31 -17.82
CA LEU A 71 10.53 13.31 -18.44
C LEU A 71 9.87 13.96 -19.66
N ILE A 72 9.24 13.17 -20.53
CA ILE A 72 8.56 13.68 -21.75
C ILE A 72 7.35 14.56 -21.37
N THR A 73 6.64 14.21 -20.29
CA THR A 73 5.43 14.92 -19.85
C THR A 73 5.72 16.04 -18.85
N ASP A 74 6.97 16.35 -18.57
CA ASP A 74 7.44 17.37 -17.61
C ASP A 74 6.87 17.13 -16.19
N TYR A 75 6.77 15.86 -15.79
CA TYR A 75 6.38 15.51 -14.42
C TYR A 75 7.60 15.52 -13.50
N LYS A 76 7.49 16.24 -12.38
CA LYS A 76 8.55 16.35 -11.37
C LYS A 76 8.42 15.23 -10.34
N THR A 77 8.64 13.99 -10.76
CA THR A 77 8.66 12.83 -9.85
C THR A 77 10.02 12.71 -9.13
N ILE A 78 10.06 11.94 -8.03
CA ILE A 78 11.30 11.76 -7.25
C ILE A 78 12.44 11.26 -8.13
N PRO A 79 12.30 10.20 -8.95
CA PRO A 79 13.39 9.71 -9.76
C PRO A 79 13.83 10.71 -10.85
N VAL A 80 12.91 11.53 -11.37
CA VAL A 80 13.22 12.57 -12.36
C VAL A 80 14.04 13.70 -11.75
N VAL A 81 13.71 14.14 -10.52
CA VAL A 81 14.35 15.31 -9.89
C VAL A 81 15.64 14.93 -9.14
N PHE A 82 15.62 13.81 -8.40
CA PHE A 82 16.72 13.43 -7.49
C PHE A 82 17.45 12.15 -7.92
N GLY A 83 17.00 11.53 -9.01
CA GLY A 83 17.60 10.31 -9.54
C GLY A 83 17.15 9.02 -8.86
N ASP A 84 17.50 7.91 -9.49
CA ASP A 84 17.12 6.55 -9.15
C ASP A 84 17.53 6.15 -7.71
N LYS A 85 18.77 6.47 -7.32
CA LYS A 85 19.31 6.11 -5.99
C LYS A 85 18.52 6.73 -4.85
N MET A 86 18.14 8.00 -4.98
CA MET A 86 17.35 8.69 -3.95
C MET A 86 15.94 8.12 -3.84
N ALA A 87 15.32 7.82 -4.98
CA ALA A 87 14.02 7.17 -5.01
C ALA A 87 14.05 5.79 -4.31
N LYS A 88 15.06 4.97 -4.60
CA LYS A 88 15.26 3.66 -3.94
C LYS A 88 15.50 3.79 -2.44
N SER A 89 16.25 4.80 -2.01
CA SER A 89 16.46 5.06 -0.58
C SER A 89 15.16 5.40 0.13
N ILE A 90 14.35 6.29 -0.43
CA ILE A 90 13.04 6.66 0.12
C ILE A 90 12.11 5.45 0.20
N ILE A 91 12.03 4.65 -0.85
CA ILE A 91 11.25 3.41 -0.89
C ILE A 91 11.71 2.44 0.20
N SER A 92 13.02 2.28 0.39
CA SER A 92 13.58 1.41 1.43
C SER A 92 13.22 1.89 2.83
N ILE A 93 13.28 3.21 3.10
CA ILE A 93 12.87 3.80 4.37
C ILE A 93 11.37 3.57 4.62
N LEU A 94 10.52 3.77 3.62
CA LEU A 94 9.09 3.51 3.72
C LEU A 94 8.80 2.02 3.97
N ALA A 95 9.53 1.12 3.31
CA ALA A 95 9.40 -0.32 3.54
C ALA A 95 9.78 -0.71 4.99
N ILE A 96 10.83 -0.11 5.55
CA ILE A 96 11.20 -0.30 6.96
C ILE A 96 10.11 0.30 7.87
N SER A 97 9.54 1.44 7.52
CA SER A 97 8.47 2.08 8.30
C SER A 97 7.22 1.21 8.43
N THR A 98 7.00 0.24 7.52
CA THR A 98 5.89 -0.72 7.64
C THR A 98 6.01 -1.63 8.86
N LEU A 99 7.20 -1.78 9.44
CA LEU A 99 7.39 -2.54 10.69
C LEU A 99 6.57 -1.95 11.85
N ILE A 100 6.37 -0.63 11.87
CA ILE A 100 5.64 0.06 12.95
C ILE A 100 4.17 -0.41 12.99
N PRO A 101 3.35 -0.24 11.95
CA PRO A 101 1.97 -0.71 11.97
C PRO A 101 1.86 -2.23 12.11
N ILE A 102 2.80 -3.01 11.56
CA ILE A 102 2.79 -4.48 11.71
C ILE A 102 3.01 -4.87 13.18
N TYR A 103 3.96 -4.23 13.87
CA TYR A 103 4.19 -4.47 15.30
C TYR A 103 2.92 -4.18 16.11
N PHE A 104 2.24 -3.07 15.86
CA PHE A 104 0.97 -2.77 16.53
C PHE A 104 -0.10 -3.82 16.25
N LEU A 105 -0.21 -4.27 15.01
CA LEU A 105 -1.23 -5.23 14.59
C LEU A 105 -1.02 -6.61 15.21
N VAL A 106 0.21 -7.10 15.21
CA VAL A 106 0.53 -8.46 15.68
C VAL A 106 0.66 -8.52 17.20
N GLU A 107 1.42 -7.58 17.81
CA GLU A 107 1.79 -7.68 19.22
C GLU A 107 0.81 -6.96 20.17
N ILE A 108 0.13 -5.92 19.69
CA ILE A 108 -0.74 -5.09 20.56
C ILE A 108 -2.22 -5.39 20.35
N TYR A 109 -2.64 -5.54 19.10
CA TYR A 109 -4.06 -5.70 18.79
C TYR A 109 -4.50 -7.15 18.60
N ASP A 110 -3.56 -8.11 18.53
CA ASP A 110 -3.85 -9.55 18.36
C ASP A 110 -4.89 -9.82 17.26
N VAL A 111 -4.47 -9.62 16.01
CA VAL A 111 -5.35 -9.77 14.84
C VAL A 111 -5.58 -11.25 14.44
N GLY A 112 -5.38 -12.18 15.36
CA GLY A 112 -5.64 -13.60 15.19
C GLY A 112 -4.79 -14.23 14.07
N TYR A 113 -5.40 -15.10 13.26
CA TYR A 113 -4.66 -15.79 12.18
C TYR A 113 -4.15 -14.87 11.06
N MET A 114 -4.54 -13.59 11.05
CA MET A 114 -4.00 -12.62 10.10
C MET A 114 -2.52 -12.29 10.37
N ASP A 115 -1.98 -12.63 11.54
CA ASP A 115 -0.55 -12.53 11.85
C ASP A 115 0.32 -13.22 10.80
N ILE A 116 -0.12 -14.39 10.31
CA ILE A 116 0.58 -15.14 9.26
C ILE A 116 0.76 -14.28 8.00
N TYR A 117 -0.28 -13.54 7.62
CA TYR A 117 -0.21 -12.62 6.49
C TYR A 117 0.83 -11.51 6.72
N PHE A 118 0.89 -10.92 7.93
CA PHE A 118 1.85 -9.86 8.23
C PHE A 118 3.29 -10.37 8.24
N TYR A 119 3.57 -11.55 8.80
CA TYR A 119 4.90 -12.16 8.74
C TYR A 119 5.32 -12.49 7.30
N LEU A 120 4.43 -13.05 6.48
CA LEU A 120 4.70 -13.30 5.06
C LEU A 120 4.92 -12.00 4.29
N SER A 121 4.17 -10.95 4.61
CA SER A 121 4.35 -9.62 4.02
C SER A 121 5.71 -9.02 4.35
N LEU A 122 6.20 -9.19 5.59
CA LEU A 122 7.55 -8.75 5.99
C LEU A 122 8.64 -9.47 5.19
N ILE A 123 8.55 -10.79 5.06
CA ILE A 123 9.52 -11.58 4.27
C ILE A 123 9.50 -11.11 2.81
N THR A 124 8.31 -10.89 2.26
CA THR A 124 8.14 -10.43 0.88
C THR A 124 8.68 -9.01 0.68
N LEU A 125 8.48 -8.10 1.65
CA LEU A 125 9.03 -6.74 1.63
C LEU A 125 10.55 -6.74 1.77
N LEU A 126 11.12 -7.61 2.58
CA LEU A 126 12.57 -7.77 2.67
C LEU A 126 13.16 -8.20 1.32
N PHE A 127 12.57 -9.23 0.70
CA PHE A 127 12.95 -9.67 -0.64
C PHE A 127 12.79 -8.54 -1.66
N PHE A 128 11.69 -7.79 -1.61
CA PHE A 128 11.42 -6.63 -2.45
C PHE A 128 12.53 -5.57 -2.34
N VAL A 129 12.95 -5.20 -1.12
CA VAL A 129 14.02 -4.20 -0.91
C VAL A 129 15.36 -4.71 -1.47
N ILE A 130 15.71 -5.98 -1.25
CA ILE A 130 16.94 -6.57 -1.81
C ILE A 130 16.91 -6.50 -3.35
N GLN A 131 15.79 -6.89 -3.96
CA GLN A 131 15.64 -6.84 -5.41
C GLN A 131 15.66 -5.42 -5.96
N LEU A 132 15.06 -4.45 -5.25
CA LEU A 132 15.00 -3.05 -5.65
C LEU A 132 16.39 -2.46 -5.96
N TRP A 133 17.39 -2.81 -5.15
CA TRP A 133 18.76 -2.31 -5.34
C TRP A 133 19.50 -2.96 -6.50
N ASN A 134 19.09 -4.16 -6.92
CA ASN A 134 19.70 -4.90 -8.01
C ASN A 134 19.07 -4.62 -9.39
N VAL A 135 17.96 -3.87 -9.41
CA VAL A 135 17.16 -3.65 -10.61
C VAL A 135 17.41 -2.26 -11.19
N THR A 136 17.52 -2.20 -12.54
CA THR A 136 17.66 -0.94 -13.30
C THR A 136 16.74 -0.89 -14.53
N SER A 137 16.12 -2.01 -14.91
CA SER A 137 15.29 -2.08 -16.11
C SER A 137 13.80 -1.87 -15.83
N LYS A 138 13.09 -1.26 -16.77
CA LYS A 138 11.66 -1.03 -16.70
C LYS A 138 10.86 -2.32 -16.42
N SER A 139 11.19 -3.42 -17.10
CA SER A 139 10.52 -4.71 -16.92
C SER A 139 10.70 -5.30 -15.53
N ALA A 140 11.83 -5.01 -14.88
CA ALA A 140 12.10 -5.49 -13.55
C ALA A 140 11.38 -4.64 -12.49
N TYR A 141 11.27 -3.31 -12.66
CA TYR A 141 10.41 -2.47 -11.81
C TYR A 141 8.93 -2.88 -11.91
N LEU A 142 8.48 -3.26 -13.10
CA LEU A 142 7.13 -3.78 -13.31
C LEU A 142 6.87 -5.06 -12.50
N LYS A 143 7.85 -5.97 -12.39
CA LYS A 143 7.73 -7.17 -11.53
C LYS A 143 7.62 -6.79 -10.05
N LEU A 144 8.42 -5.83 -9.58
CA LEU A 144 8.32 -5.31 -8.21
C LEU A 144 6.96 -4.65 -7.94
N HIS A 145 6.45 -3.91 -8.91
CA HIS A 145 5.10 -3.33 -8.84
C HIS A 145 4.02 -4.41 -8.69
N PHE A 146 4.11 -5.51 -9.45
CA PHE A 146 3.18 -6.64 -9.32
C PHE A 146 3.31 -7.35 -7.97
N LEU A 147 4.52 -7.48 -7.44
CA LEU A 147 4.75 -8.06 -6.11
C LEU A 147 4.02 -7.27 -5.02
N LEU A 148 4.11 -5.93 -5.04
CA LEU A 148 3.38 -5.07 -4.10
C LEU A 148 1.86 -5.17 -4.28
N LYS A 149 1.36 -5.23 -5.52
CA LYS A 149 -0.06 -5.49 -5.78
C LYS A 149 -0.51 -6.81 -5.17
N PHE A 150 0.31 -7.84 -5.28
CA PHE A 150 -0.01 -9.14 -4.70
C PHE A 150 -0.15 -9.06 -3.18
N ILE A 151 0.76 -8.36 -2.48
CA ILE A 151 0.66 -8.15 -1.03
C ILE A 151 -0.66 -7.44 -0.70
N ILE A 152 -0.99 -6.35 -1.39
CA ILE A 152 -2.22 -5.58 -1.14
C ILE A 152 -3.47 -6.43 -1.34
N VAL A 153 -3.55 -7.16 -2.45
CA VAL A 153 -4.71 -8.01 -2.78
C VAL A 153 -4.82 -9.17 -1.79
N ALA A 154 -3.70 -9.83 -1.46
CA ALA A 154 -3.67 -10.89 -0.45
C ALA A 154 -4.19 -10.40 0.90
N GLY A 155 -3.83 -9.16 1.32
CA GLY A 155 -4.31 -8.54 2.54
C GLY A 155 -5.84 -8.40 2.59
N VAL A 156 -6.46 -8.00 1.48
CA VAL A 156 -7.92 -7.91 1.39
C VAL A 156 -8.60 -9.27 1.62
N PHE A 157 -8.06 -10.35 1.04
CA PHE A 157 -8.59 -11.69 1.26
C PHE A 157 -8.30 -12.21 2.67
N CYS A 158 -7.15 -11.86 3.25
CA CYS A 158 -6.74 -12.28 4.58
C CYS A 158 -7.50 -11.58 5.72
N ILE A 159 -8.24 -10.49 5.46
CA ILE A 159 -9.11 -9.84 6.47
C ILE A 159 -10.06 -10.85 7.12
N VAL A 160 -10.52 -11.83 6.38
CA VAL A 160 -11.40 -12.90 6.87
C VAL A 160 -10.72 -13.76 7.94
N LEU A 161 -9.39 -13.80 7.99
CA LEU A 161 -8.61 -14.55 8.98
C LEU A 161 -8.59 -13.89 10.37
N ILE A 162 -9.00 -12.62 10.49
CA ILE A 162 -9.13 -11.94 11.78
C ILE A 162 -10.15 -12.69 12.64
N GLU A 163 -11.28 -13.05 12.05
CA GLU A 163 -12.33 -13.81 12.75
C GLU A 163 -12.97 -14.85 11.81
N PRO A 164 -12.38 -16.04 11.69
CA PRO A 164 -12.90 -17.09 10.81
C PRO A 164 -14.33 -17.56 11.15
N SER A 165 -14.77 -17.32 12.38
CA SER A 165 -16.13 -17.59 12.84
C SER A 165 -17.19 -16.85 12.00
N VAL A 166 -16.88 -15.67 11.47
CA VAL A 166 -17.78 -14.89 10.59
C VAL A 166 -18.14 -15.69 9.33
N LEU A 167 -17.21 -16.46 8.76
CA LEU A 167 -17.47 -17.33 7.61
C LEU A 167 -18.45 -18.47 7.97
N ILE A 168 -18.32 -19.03 9.17
CA ILE A 168 -19.15 -20.15 9.65
C ILE A 168 -20.53 -19.65 10.00
N HIS A 169 -20.65 -18.50 10.67
CA HIS A 169 -21.92 -17.90 11.07
C HIS A 169 -22.66 -17.22 9.91
N GLY A 170 -21.94 -16.57 8.99
CA GLY A 170 -22.52 -15.99 7.77
C GLY A 170 -23.22 -17.05 6.92
N LYS A 171 -22.71 -18.28 6.90
CA LYS A 171 -23.36 -19.41 6.25
C LYS A 171 -24.68 -19.81 6.93
N LYS A 172 -24.79 -19.65 8.25
CA LYS A 172 -26.04 -19.88 9.00
C LYS A 172 -27.08 -18.79 8.75
N LEU A 173 -26.67 -17.52 8.64
CA LEU A 173 -27.58 -16.38 8.37
C LEU A 173 -28.20 -16.42 6.96
N ILE A 174 -27.50 -17.01 5.98
CA ILE A 174 -27.99 -17.15 4.60
C ILE A 174 -28.88 -18.40 4.43
N LEU A 175 -28.75 -19.40 5.32
CA LEU A 175 -29.44 -20.68 5.21
C LEU A 175 -30.64 -20.85 6.18
N THR A 176 -30.93 -19.85 7.03
CA THR A 176 -32.16 -19.81 7.83
C THR A 176 -33.21 -19.00 7.06
N PRO A 177 -34.32 -19.64 6.61
CA PRO A 177 -35.42 -18.97 5.92
C PRO A 177 -36.13 -17.97 6.82
#